data_28a16336f68e4f65dd8e2c68728c5aba
#
_entry.id   28a16336f68e4f65dd8e2c68728c5aba
#
_cell.length_a   1.000
_cell.length_b   1.000
_cell.length_c   1.000
_cell.angle_alpha   90.00
_cell.angle_beta   90.00
_cell.angle_gamma   90.00
#
_symmetry.space_group_name_H-M   'P 1'
#
loop_
_entity.id
_entity.type
_entity.pdbx_description
1 polymer ?
#
loop_
_entity_poly.entity_id
_entity_poly.type
_entity_poly.pdbx_seq_one_letter_code
_entity_poly.pdbx_strand_id
1 'polypeptide(L)'
;MPSYAKFLKEILSNKKKIVENETVTLTAECSAIIQNNMPPKLKDPGSFSIPCVIGKFVIDKALCDLGASVSLMPLSICEKLKLGELRPTRMSLQLADRSVKFPVGMLENVPVRIRQFYIPIDFIIMDIKEDSNIPIILGRPFLATAGAIIDVKKGKLTFEVGE
;
A
#
# COMPACT_ATOMS: atom_id res chain seq x y z
N MET A 1 10.91 -7.34 -22.23
CA MET A 1 11.83 -6.42 -22.90
C MET A 1 12.23 -6.95 -24.27
N PRO A 2 11.33 -6.84 -25.26
CA PRO A 2 11.60 -7.39 -26.62
C PRO A 2 12.71 -6.63 -27.37
N SER A 3 12.91 -5.34 -27.09
CA SER A 3 13.88 -4.51 -27.82
C SER A 3 15.34 -4.90 -27.57
N TYR A 4 15.70 -5.32 -26.36
CA TYR A 4 17.05 -5.75 -26.02
C TYR A 4 17.43 -7.11 -26.64
N ALA A 5 16.48 -8.05 -26.62
CA ALA A 5 16.69 -9.35 -27.26
C ALA A 5 16.87 -9.20 -28.78
N LYS A 6 16.15 -8.24 -29.40
CA LYS A 6 16.28 -7.92 -30.83
C LYS A 6 17.63 -7.27 -31.11
N PHE A 7 18.07 -6.34 -30.27
CA PHE A 7 19.38 -5.67 -30.39
C PHE A 7 20.55 -6.65 -30.25
N LEU A 8 20.53 -7.54 -29.23
CA LEU A 8 21.54 -8.58 -29.05
C LEU A 8 21.54 -9.57 -30.26
N LYS A 9 20.36 -9.90 -30.79
CA LYS A 9 20.24 -10.76 -31.96
C LYS A 9 20.77 -10.08 -33.25
N GLU A 10 20.60 -8.77 -33.38
CA GLU A 10 21.18 -7.98 -34.47
C GLU A 10 22.71 -7.89 -34.40
N ILE A 11 23.28 -7.71 -33.20
CA ILE A 11 24.74 -7.73 -32.98
C ILE A 11 25.31 -9.12 -33.29
N LEU A 12 24.66 -10.19 -32.85
CA LEU A 12 25.10 -11.56 -33.07
C LEU A 12 24.83 -12.07 -34.52
N SER A 13 23.82 -11.52 -35.19
CA SER A 13 23.45 -11.91 -36.57
C SER A 13 24.13 -11.08 -37.68
N ASN A 14 24.58 -9.86 -37.37
CA ASN A 14 25.40 -9.09 -38.31
C ASN A 14 26.78 -9.72 -38.40
N LYS A 15 26.93 -10.64 -39.35
CA LYS A 15 28.21 -11.19 -39.82
C LYS A 15 29.06 -10.14 -40.58
N LYS A 16 29.25 -8.95 -40.00
CA LYS A 16 30.42 -8.17 -40.32
C LYS A 16 31.58 -8.92 -39.68
N LYS A 17 32.56 -9.37 -40.50
CA LYS A 17 33.82 -9.94 -40.03
C LYS A 17 34.30 -9.14 -38.85
N ILE A 18 34.16 -9.70 -37.65
CA ILE A 18 34.85 -9.21 -36.46
C ILE A 18 36.30 -9.43 -36.78
N VAL A 19 37.02 -8.36 -37.07
CA VAL A 19 38.46 -8.40 -37.22
C VAL A 19 38.99 -8.81 -35.86
N GLU A 20 39.80 -9.87 -35.81
CA GLU A 20 40.45 -10.29 -34.56
C GLU A 20 41.13 -9.10 -33.94
N ASN A 21 40.72 -8.77 -32.68
CA ASN A 21 41.13 -7.65 -31.84
C ASN A 21 40.36 -6.32 -31.94
N GLU A 22 39.16 -6.28 -32.46
CA GLU A 22 38.31 -5.08 -32.36
C GLU A 22 37.62 -4.99 -30.97
N THR A 23 37.99 -3.98 -30.17
CA THR A 23 37.34 -3.73 -28.90
C THR A 23 36.01 -2.98 -29.10
N VAL A 24 34.89 -3.65 -28.88
CA VAL A 24 33.56 -3.02 -28.94
C VAL A 24 33.20 -2.39 -27.61
N THR A 25 32.98 -1.06 -27.61
CA THR A 25 32.53 -0.35 -26.41
C THR A 25 31.03 -0.57 -26.22
N LEU A 26 30.65 -1.15 -25.08
CA LEU A 26 29.26 -1.36 -24.71
C LEU A 26 28.74 -0.17 -23.92
N THR A 27 27.42 0.13 -24.03
CA THR A 27 26.76 1.08 -23.16
C THR A 27 26.76 0.58 -21.69
N ALA A 28 26.65 1.51 -20.73
CA ALA A 28 26.60 1.16 -19.32
C ALA A 28 25.46 0.16 -19.00
N GLU A 29 24.32 0.29 -19.69
CA GLU A 29 23.16 -0.59 -19.55
C GLU A 29 23.44 -2.02 -20.05
N CYS A 30 24.06 -2.15 -21.23
CA CYS A 30 24.48 -3.45 -21.78
C CYS A 30 25.55 -4.10 -20.90
N SER A 31 26.50 -3.32 -20.39
CA SER A 31 27.54 -3.78 -19.50
C SER A 31 26.96 -4.32 -18.18
N ALA A 32 25.98 -3.63 -17.57
CA ALA A 32 25.32 -4.07 -16.35
C ALA A 32 24.58 -5.41 -16.52
N ILE A 33 23.97 -5.65 -17.69
CA ILE A 33 23.32 -6.92 -18.01
C ILE A 33 24.35 -8.05 -18.10
N ILE A 34 25.45 -7.82 -18.81
CA ILE A 34 26.51 -8.83 -19.03
C ILE A 34 27.20 -9.17 -17.69
N GLN A 35 27.41 -8.18 -16.85
CA GLN A 35 28.05 -8.37 -15.53
C GLN A 35 27.10 -8.92 -14.47
N ASN A 36 25.83 -9.21 -14.79
CA ASN A 36 24.79 -9.63 -13.84
C ASN A 36 24.64 -8.68 -12.62
N ASN A 37 24.92 -7.38 -12.81
CA ASN A 37 24.80 -6.37 -11.76
C ASN A 37 23.37 -5.88 -11.55
N MET A 38 22.38 -6.41 -12.31
CA MET A 38 20.98 -6.07 -12.14
C MET A 38 20.34 -6.94 -11.05
N PRO A 39 19.67 -6.34 -10.06
CA PRO A 39 18.95 -7.11 -9.07
C PRO A 39 17.77 -7.86 -9.70
N PRO A 40 17.42 -9.05 -9.20
CA PRO A 40 16.27 -9.79 -9.70
C PRO A 40 14.97 -9.02 -9.44
N LYS A 41 14.06 -9.06 -10.42
CA LYS A 41 12.72 -8.50 -10.26
C LYS A 41 11.92 -9.36 -9.29
N LEU A 42 11.49 -8.77 -8.17
CA LEU A 42 10.65 -9.43 -7.18
C LEU A 42 9.17 -9.31 -7.57
N LYS A 43 8.35 -10.23 -7.05
CA LYS A 43 6.89 -10.17 -7.17
C LYS A 43 6.32 -9.12 -6.21
N ASP A 44 5.12 -8.62 -6.53
CA ASP A 44 4.34 -7.77 -5.62
C ASP A 44 4.03 -8.54 -4.31
N PRO A 45 4.34 -7.98 -3.13
CA PRO A 45 4.01 -8.61 -1.84
C PRO A 45 2.51 -8.59 -1.53
N GLY A 46 1.69 -7.93 -2.32
CA GLY A 46 0.26 -7.74 -2.10
C GLY A 46 -0.07 -6.62 -1.11
N SER A 47 -1.30 -6.64 -0.61
CA SER A 47 -1.78 -5.66 0.37
C SER A 47 -1.37 -6.03 1.79
N PHE A 48 -1.14 -5.02 2.63
CA PHE A 48 -0.86 -5.20 4.05
C PHE A 48 -2.15 -5.07 4.86
N SER A 49 -2.55 -6.14 5.54
CA SER A 49 -3.69 -6.11 6.46
C SER A 49 -3.30 -6.62 7.83
N ILE A 50 -3.95 -6.10 8.87
CA ILE A 50 -3.69 -6.42 10.26
C ILE A 50 -4.98 -6.76 11.00
N PRO A 51 -4.95 -7.66 11.96
CA PRO A 51 -6.05 -7.84 12.89
C PRO A 51 -6.05 -6.70 13.92
N CYS A 52 -7.23 -6.19 14.23
CA CYS A 52 -7.42 -5.17 15.28
C CYS A 52 -8.73 -5.38 16.04
N VAL A 53 -8.87 -4.71 17.17
CA VAL A 53 -10.07 -4.77 18.00
C VAL A 53 -10.54 -3.36 18.29
N ILE A 54 -11.83 -3.11 18.07
CA ILE A 54 -12.50 -1.85 18.38
C ILE A 54 -13.62 -2.17 19.39
N GLY A 55 -13.44 -1.70 20.63
CA GLY A 55 -14.34 -2.06 21.72
C GLY A 55 -14.38 -3.57 21.96
N LYS A 56 -15.51 -4.21 21.65
CA LYS A 56 -15.70 -5.68 21.77
C LYS A 56 -15.60 -6.44 20.44
N PHE A 57 -15.44 -5.72 19.34
CA PHE A 57 -15.45 -6.31 18.01
C PHE A 57 -14.04 -6.59 17.51
N VAL A 58 -13.84 -7.81 17.02
CA VAL A 58 -12.61 -8.25 16.38
C VAL A 58 -12.76 -8.02 14.88
N ILE A 59 -11.80 -7.35 14.29
CA ILE A 59 -11.67 -7.13 12.84
C ILE A 59 -10.43 -7.88 12.40
N ASP A 60 -10.61 -8.95 11.66
CA ASP A 60 -9.51 -9.84 11.28
C ASP A 60 -8.56 -9.22 10.26
N LYS A 61 -9.10 -8.36 9.38
CA LYS A 61 -8.35 -7.76 8.27
C LYS A 61 -8.69 -6.27 8.12
N ALA A 62 -7.95 -5.43 8.82
CA ALA A 62 -7.96 -3.98 8.57
C ALA A 62 -6.86 -3.67 7.54
N LEU A 63 -7.21 -3.07 6.41
CA LEU A 63 -6.27 -2.73 5.34
C LEU A 63 -5.41 -1.53 5.73
N CYS A 64 -4.09 -1.70 5.75
CA CYS A 64 -3.13 -0.60 5.89
C CYS A 64 -2.78 -0.04 4.51
N ASP A 65 -3.24 1.18 4.21
CA ASP A 65 -3.13 1.78 2.88
C ASP A 65 -2.39 3.13 2.92
N LEU A 66 -1.17 3.15 2.38
CA LEU A 66 -0.38 4.37 2.21
C LEU A 66 -0.99 5.36 1.19
N GLY A 67 -1.82 4.88 0.28
CA GLY A 67 -2.54 5.70 -0.69
C GLY A 67 -3.69 6.48 -0.07
N ALA A 68 -4.26 5.98 1.03
CA ALA A 68 -5.39 6.61 1.71
C ALA A 68 -4.93 7.77 2.60
N SER A 69 -5.46 8.97 2.35
CA SER A 69 -5.18 10.16 3.17
C SER A 69 -5.92 10.18 4.51
N VAL A 70 -6.94 9.35 4.66
CA VAL A 70 -7.77 9.22 5.86
C VAL A 70 -8.07 7.75 6.14
N SER A 71 -8.46 7.42 7.37
CA SER A 71 -8.98 6.09 7.68
C SER A 71 -10.49 6.07 7.44
N LEU A 72 -10.98 4.96 6.86
CA LEU A 72 -12.36 4.82 6.42
C LEU A 72 -13.07 3.67 7.13
N MET A 73 -14.33 3.90 7.48
CA MET A 73 -15.20 2.87 8.05
C MET A 73 -16.59 2.96 7.40
N PRO A 74 -17.19 1.85 6.94
CA PRO A 74 -18.57 1.80 6.52
C PRO A 74 -19.55 2.16 7.66
N LEU A 75 -20.65 2.83 7.31
CA LEU A 75 -21.68 3.21 8.27
C LEU A 75 -22.25 1.98 9.01
N SER A 76 -22.46 0.88 8.30
CA SER A 76 -22.95 -0.38 8.88
C SER A 76 -22.06 -0.92 10.00
N ILE A 77 -20.74 -0.77 9.89
CA ILE A 77 -19.79 -1.16 10.95
C ILE A 77 -19.85 -0.17 12.10
N CYS A 78 -19.89 1.13 11.81
CA CYS A 78 -20.01 2.17 12.81
C CYS A 78 -21.25 1.97 13.69
N GLU A 79 -22.39 1.65 13.12
CA GLU A 79 -23.65 1.36 13.82
C GLU A 79 -23.56 0.11 14.69
N LYS A 80 -22.95 -0.97 14.17
CA LYS A 80 -22.70 -2.19 14.95
C LYS A 80 -21.80 -1.94 16.16
N LEU A 81 -20.81 -1.07 16.01
CA LEU A 81 -19.84 -0.75 17.06
C LEU A 81 -20.39 0.19 18.14
N LYS A 82 -21.44 0.97 17.87
CA LYS A 82 -22.06 1.96 18.77
C LYS A 82 -21.02 2.90 19.39
N LEU A 83 -20.10 3.42 18.58
CA LEU A 83 -18.94 4.20 19.03
C LEU A 83 -19.25 5.65 19.43
N GLY A 84 -20.51 6.07 19.41
CA GLY A 84 -20.93 7.41 19.79
C GLY A 84 -21.54 8.20 18.62
N GLU A 85 -21.65 9.50 18.83
CA GLU A 85 -22.25 10.40 17.83
C GLU A 85 -21.24 10.81 16.77
N LEU A 86 -21.73 10.84 15.51
CA LEU A 86 -20.93 11.30 14.39
C LEU A 86 -20.83 12.82 14.41
N ARG A 87 -19.61 13.32 14.27
CA ARG A 87 -19.38 14.75 14.05
C ARG A 87 -19.61 15.08 12.58
N PRO A 88 -20.30 16.16 12.26
CA PRO A 88 -20.45 16.61 10.87
C PRO A 88 -19.09 17.00 10.31
N THR A 89 -18.84 16.64 9.05
CA THR A 89 -17.62 17.02 8.33
C THR A 89 -17.97 17.72 7.02
N ARG A 90 -17.13 18.68 6.59
CA ARG A 90 -17.24 19.33 5.30
C ARG A 90 -16.30 18.71 4.24
N MET A 91 -15.65 17.63 4.60
CA MET A 91 -14.77 16.90 3.68
C MET A 91 -15.56 16.31 2.53
N SER A 92 -14.94 16.26 1.36
CA SER A 92 -15.33 15.39 0.24
C SER A 92 -14.18 14.44 -0.07
N LEU A 93 -14.51 13.22 -0.43
CA LEU A 93 -13.52 12.22 -0.82
C LEU A 93 -13.61 11.97 -2.32
N GLN A 94 -12.49 12.15 -3.01
CA GLN A 94 -12.38 11.80 -4.41
C GLN A 94 -11.87 10.36 -4.52
N LEU A 95 -12.64 9.51 -5.19
CA LEU A 95 -12.29 8.13 -5.47
C LEU A 95 -11.36 8.03 -6.69
N ALA A 96 -10.79 6.84 -6.92
CA ALA A 96 -9.89 6.59 -8.03
C ALA A 96 -10.53 6.81 -9.42
N ASP A 97 -11.83 6.59 -9.54
CA ASP A 97 -12.65 6.86 -10.74
C ASP A 97 -13.00 8.35 -10.91
N ARG A 98 -12.42 9.24 -10.08
CA ARG A 98 -12.68 10.68 -9.99
C ARG A 98 -14.08 11.06 -9.49
N SER A 99 -14.92 10.11 -9.11
CA SER A 99 -16.19 10.42 -8.46
C SER A 99 -15.94 11.04 -7.07
N VAL A 100 -16.83 11.95 -6.67
CA VAL A 100 -16.77 12.60 -5.36
C VAL A 100 -17.85 12.03 -4.46
N LYS A 101 -17.46 11.59 -3.27
CA LYS A 101 -18.36 11.09 -2.23
C LYS A 101 -18.30 11.98 -1.01
N PHE A 102 -19.45 12.18 -0.37
CA PHE A 102 -19.56 12.93 0.86
C PHE A 102 -19.72 11.96 2.03
N PRO A 103 -18.89 12.09 3.10
CA PRO A 103 -19.03 11.29 4.30
C PRO A 103 -20.36 11.57 5.02
N VAL A 104 -20.84 10.56 5.76
CA VAL A 104 -21.96 10.71 6.70
C VAL A 104 -21.51 11.54 7.91
N GLY A 105 -20.25 11.40 8.30
CA GLY A 105 -19.63 12.10 9.40
C GLY A 105 -18.25 11.57 9.73
N MET A 106 -17.74 11.97 10.89
CA MET A 106 -16.43 11.57 11.39
C MET A 106 -16.55 11.12 12.85
N LEU A 107 -15.80 10.08 13.21
CA LEU A 107 -15.54 9.68 14.58
C LEU A 107 -14.09 10.00 14.93
N GLU A 108 -13.86 10.76 15.99
CA GLU A 108 -12.52 11.14 16.42
C GLU A 108 -12.05 10.29 17.58
N ASN A 109 -10.74 10.06 17.64
CA ASN A 109 -10.06 9.41 18.76
C ASN A 109 -10.61 8.03 19.11
N VAL A 110 -11.05 7.25 18.14
CA VAL A 110 -11.52 5.88 18.38
C VAL A 110 -10.34 5.01 18.82
N PRO A 111 -10.38 4.44 20.05
CA PRO A 111 -9.29 3.59 20.51
C PRO A 111 -9.32 2.24 19.81
N VAL A 112 -8.34 2.01 18.96
CA VAL A 112 -8.15 0.75 18.25
C VAL A 112 -7.01 -0.03 18.86
N ARG A 113 -7.29 -1.25 19.32
CA ARG A 113 -6.28 -2.13 19.88
C ARG A 113 -5.64 -2.99 18.80
N ILE A 114 -4.32 -2.88 18.69
CA ILE A 114 -3.49 -3.71 17.80
C ILE A 114 -2.45 -4.40 18.67
N ARG A 115 -2.58 -5.72 18.81
CA ARG A 115 -1.81 -6.50 19.78
C ARG A 115 -1.95 -5.93 21.20
N GLN A 116 -0.88 -5.35 21.77
CA GLN A 116 -0.84 -4.76 23.11
C GLN A 116 -1.05 -3.25 23.15
N PHE A 117 -1.07 -2.60 21.96
CA PHE A 117 -1.15 -1.15 21.86
C PHE A 117 -2.58 -0.66 21.61
N TYR A 118 -2.94 0.47 22.20
CA TYR A 118 -4.15 1.21 21.89
C TYR A 118 -3.76 2.48 21.13
N ILE A 119 -4.23 2.61 19.91
CA ILE A 119 -3.91 3.72 19.01
C ILE A 119 -5.19 4.49 18.73
N PRO A 120 -5.23 5.81 19.01
CA PRO A 120 -6.39 6.64 18.67
C PRO A 120 -6.42 6.85 17.16
N ILE A 121 -7.58 6.61 16.56
CA ILE A 121 -7.79 6.76 15.12
C ILE A 121 -9.02 7.59 14.86
N ASP A 122 -8.90 8.53 13.92
CA ASP A 122 -10.04 9.26 13.37
C ASP A 122 -10.57 8.53 12.15
N PHE A 123 -11.84 8.16 12.18
CA PHE A 123 -12.50 7.48 11.07
C PHE A 123 -13.47 8.40 10.35
N ILE A 124 -13.35 8.46 9.04
CA ILE A 124 -14.36 9.02 8.16
C ILE A 124 -15.40 7.93 7.88
N ILE A 125 -16.66 8.23 8.18
CA ILE A 125 -17.76 7.28 8.05
C ILE A 125 -18.44 7.48 6.70
N MET A 126 -18.50 6.40 5.93
CA MET A 126 -19.03 6.40 4.57
C MET A 126 -20.25 5.49 4.48
N ASP A 127 -21.30 5.98 3.79
CA ASP A 127 -22.41 5.11 3.37
C ASP A 127 -21.99 4.31 2.14
N ILE A 128 -21.28 3.23 2.42
CA ILE A 128 -20.80 2.27 1.42
C ILE A 128 -21.09 0.84 1.89
N LYS A 129 -21.17 -0.07 0.92
CA LYS A 129 -21.35 -1.48 1.21
C LYS A 129 -20.15 -2.03 1.96
N GLU A 130 -20.40 -2.74 3.05
CA GLU A 130 -19.37 -3.45 3.81
C GLU A 130 -18.74 -4.57 2.95
N ASP A 131 -17.40 -4.60 2.90
CA ASP A 131 -16.64 -5.71 2.35
C ASP A 131 -16.18 -6.61 3.50
N SER A 132 -16.61 -7.88 3.48
CA SER A 132 -16.24 -8.86 4.51
C SER A 132 -14.72 -9.17 4.53
N ASN A 133 -14.04 -8.95 3.41
CA ASN A 133 -12.60 -9.18 3.32
C ASN A 133 -11.79 -7.98 3.82
N ILE A 134 -12.31 -6.76 3.63
CA ILE A 134 -11.67 -5.50 4.01
C ILE A 134 -12.70 -4.62 4.70
N PRO A 135 -13.02 -4.88 5.97
CA PRO A 135 -14.08 -4.15 6.68
C PRO A 135 -13.75 -2.67 6.90
N ILE A 136 -12.49 -2.32 7.12
CA ILE A 136 -12.02 -0.95 7.36
C ILE A 136 -10.68 -0.69 6.66
N ILE A 137 -10.41 0.59 6.40
CA ILE A 137 -9.14 1.05 5.82
C ILE A 137 -8.45 1.94 6.84
N LEU A 138 -7.20 1.65 7.11
CA LEU A 138 -6.31 2.41 7.98
C LEU A 138 -5.36 3.23 7.12
N GLY A 139 -5.58 4.53 7.08
CA GLY A 139 -4.85 5.46 6.22
C GLY A 139 -3.55 6.00 6.83
N ARG A 140 -2.92 6.95 6.12
CA ARG A 140 -1.65 7.56 6.54
C ARG A 140 -1.63 8.15 7.95
N PRO A 141 -2.69 8.82 8.46
CA PRO A 141 -2.68 9.34 9.83
C PRO A 141 -2.50 8.24 10.87
N PHE A 142 -3.18 7.09 10.68
CA PHE A 142 -2.97 5.93 11.53
C PHE A 142 -1.55 5.38 11.41
N LEU A 143 -1.05 5.19 10.16
CA LEU A 143 0.28 4.63 9.92
C LEU A 143 1.38 5.49 10.55
N ALA A 144 1.22 6.82 10.51
CA ALA A 144 2.13 7.77 11.16
C ALA A 144 2.08 7.65 12.68
N THR A 145 0.86 7.62 13.27
CA THR A 145 0.69 7.51 14.73
C THR A 145 1.19 6.18 15.28
N ALA A 146 1.02 5.11 14.52
CA ALA A 146 1.48 3.77 14.88
C ALA A 146 2.97 3.52 14.62
N GLY A 147 3.69 4.48 14.04
CA GLY A 147 5.08 4.27 13.63
C GLY A 147 5.24 3.07 12.69
N ALA A 148 4.41 3.01 11.64
CA ALA A 148 4.36 1.86 10.74
C ALA A 148 5.59 1.80 9.83
N ILE A 149 6.30 0.67 9.86
CA ILE A 149 7.42 0.36 8.97
C ILE A 149 7.01 -0.77 8.03
N ILE A 150 7.02 -0.50 6.73
CA ILE A 150 6.67 -1.45 5.69
C ILE A 150 7.92 -1.92 4.97
N ASP A 151 8.34 -3.15 5.23
CA ASP A 151 9.39 -3.83 4.47
C ASP A 151 8.77 -4.55 3.27
N VAL A 152 8.72 -3.86 2.13
CA VAL A 152 8.13 -4.37 0.90
C VAL A 152 8.84 -5.63 0.40
N LYS A 153 10.17 -5.70 0.55
CA LYS A 153 10.97 -6.84 0.11
C LYS A 153 10.63 -8.10 0.87
N LYS A 154 10.39 -7.98 2.18
CA LYS A 154 10.02 -9.11 3.04
C LYS A 154 8.52 -9.31 3.17
N GLY A 155 7.69 -8.41 2.61
CA GLY A 155 6.24 -8.43 2.79
C GLY A 155 5.82 -8.28 4.27
N LYS A 156 6.54 -7.48 5.05
CA LYS A 156 6.35 -7.38 6.50
C LYS A 156 5.98 -5.97 6.92
N LEU A 157 4.97 -5.87 7.80
CA LEU A 157 4.58 -4.64 8.46
C LEU A 157 4.91 -4.73 9.96
N THR A 158 5.61 -3.74 10.49
CA THR A 158 5.94 -3.60 11.91
C THR A 158 5.50 -2.24 12.42
N PHE A 159 5.29 -2.11 13.73
CA PHE A 159 4.86 -0.89 14.38
C PHE A 159 5.84 -0.52 15.49
N GLU A 160 6.21 0.75 15.56
CA GLU A 160 7.00 1.35 16.63
C GLU A 160 6.11 2.39 17.33
N VAL A 161 5.32 1.91 18.30
CA VAL A 161 4.34 2.74 19.01
C VAL A 161 4.97 3.33 20.26
N GLY A 162 5.03 4.67 20.33
CA GLY A 162 5.63 5.41 21.45
C GLY A 162 7.16 5.46 21.39
N GLU A 163 7.74 6.43 22.10
CA GLU A 163 9.17 6.47 22.42
C GLU A 163 9.52 5.45 23.49
#